data_020417285d4f1c908b8c449fd78b1c46
#
_entry.id   020417285d4f1c908b8c449fd78b1c46
#
_cell.length_a   1.000
_cell.length_b   1.000
_cell.length_c   1.000
_cell.angle_alpha   90.00
_cell.angle_beta   90.00
_cell.angle_gamma   90.00
#
_symmetry.space_group_name_H-M   'P 1'
#
loop_
_entity.id
_entity.type
_entity.pdbx_description
1 polymer ?
#
loop_
_entity_poly.entity_id
_entity_poly.type
_entity_poly.pdbx_seq_one_letter_code
_entity_poly.pdbx_strand_id
1 'polypeptide(L)'
;MQIDDLKSDIILKKGVRYFDFTASALGLKSVEKAIKKVLLSYANTHSDSSLNSFATQKHYEDARAYIKKSLNLSDEFVLIACGAGSSAAIKKFQELLGIYAPPKLRAKFIPKIQPKDLPLVIISPYEHHSNELSFREGLCECVRVPLDEKGEIDFEFLQNLLERTRKADKTRQIIASFTLASNVTGILSDYERLCALFRKHNALVAFDASSFMPYKNIDCEHYDALFISSHKLLGGVGSCGLLAIKKSLLGDKPSFAAGGTVGYVSRTSVDYLCDFERLEEAGTPPILQLIRASLAFKVKDSIGVAAIERQEELLKEYFFKKVAEFNVRNSNALTLYAANLTNRLPIFAFNLAGISPFDLAYHLSKGYKIETRAGCACAGPYGHDLLGLKDNAPLKQKPGWLRASFHYTHDLSDIDYFFDALQKCVKKFKD
;
A
#
# COMPACT_ATOMS: atom_id res chain seq x y z
N MET A 1 18.24 15.68 6.25
CA MET A 1 17.25 16.78 6.04
C MET A 1 16.39 16.85 7.29
N GLN A 2 16.08 18.04 7.80
CA GLN A 2 15.15 18.16 8.94
C GLN A 2 13.70 18.16 8.43
N ILE A 3 12.77 17.67 9.26
CA ILE A 3 11.34 17.60 8.89
C ILE A 3 10.78 18.99 8.58
N ASP A 4 11.22 20.02 9.29
CA ASP A 4 10.74 21.39 9.08
C ASP A 4 11.16 21.97 7.72
N ASP A 5 12.31 21.57 7.18
CA ASP A 5 12.75 21.98 5.84
C ASP A 5 11.78 21.50 4.75
N LEU A 6 11.19 20.29 4.96
CA LEU A 6 10.26 19.70 4.01
C LEU A 6 8.94 20.46 3.90
N LYS A 7 8.44 21.06 4.99
CA LYS A 7 7.17 21.80 4.96
C LYS A 7 7.18 22.89 3.90
N SER A 8 8.30 23.61 3.75
CA SER A 8 8.46 24.66 2.75
C SER A 8 8.58 24.15 1.31
N ASP A 9 9.00 22.90 1.14
CA ASP A 9 9.19 22.24 -0.17
C ASP A 9 7.91 21.57 -0.69
N ILE A 10 6.91 21.32 0.18
CA ILE A 10 5.64 20.72 -0.22
C ILE A 10 4.89 21.61 -1.20
N ILE A 11 4.36 20.98 -2.26
CA ILE A 11 3.51 21.64 -3.24
C ILE A 11 2.06 21.50 -2.77
N LEU A 12 1.57 22.55 -2.11
CA LEU A 12 0.21 22.62 -1.59
C LEU A 12 -0.32 24.06 -1.69
N LYS A 13 -1.60 24.23 -1.94
CA LYS A 13 -2.26 25.53 -1.97
C LYS A 13 -2.18 26.19 -0.58
N LYS A 14 -1.83 27.47 -0.54
CA LYS A 14 -1.70 28.23 0.72
C LYS A 14 -2.96 28.14 1.59
N GLY A 15 -2.76 27.82 2.85
CA GLY A 15 -3.82 27.73 3.87
C GLY A 15 -4.61 26.41 3.86
N VAL A 16 -4.32 25.47 2.95
CA VAL A 16 -4.89 24.12 3.00
C VAL A 16 -4.09 23.28 4.00
N ARG A 17 -4.80 22.46 4.79
CA ARG A 17 -4.23 21.39 5.61
C ARG A 17 -4.67 20.05 5.05
N TYR A 18 -3.70 19.21 4.74
CA TYR A 18 -3.93 17.94 4.04
C TYR A 18 -3.74 16.76 4.99
N PHE A 19 -4.82 16.08 5.34
CA PHE A 19 -4.83 14.92 6.23
C PHE A 19 -5.29 13.63 5.52
N ASP A 20 -5.00 13.50 4.22
CA ASP A 20 -5.31 12.28 3.44
C ASP A 20 -4.04 11.61 2.86
N PHE A 21 -2.92 11.68 3.58
CA PHE A 21 -1.63 11.12 3.14
C PHE A 21 -1.68 9.60 2.89
N THR A 22 -2.53 8.88 3.61
CA THR A 22 -2.71 7.43 3.39
C THR A 22 -3.29 7.11 2.00
N ALA A 23 -4.00 8.05 1.36
CA ALA A 23 -4.50 7.87 0.01
C ALA A 23 -3.42 8.17 -1.03
N SER A 24 -2.73 9.30 -0.89
CA SER A 24 -1.58 9.70 -1.70
C SER A 24 -0.82 10.79 -0.95
N ALA A 25 0.50 10.78 -1.05
CA ALA A 25 1.29 11.88 -0.54
C ALA A 25 1.24 13.10 -1.48
N LEU A 26 1.90 14.18 -1.07
CA LEU A 26 2.01 15.43 -1.82
C LEU A 26 3.32 15.48 -2.62
N GLY A 27 3.34 16.32 -3.67
CA GLY A 27 4.53 16.60 -4.44
C GLY A 27 5.51 17.51 -3.69
N LEU A 28 6.78 17.47 -4.08
CA LEU A 28 7.85 18.35 -3.59
C LEU A 28 8.46 19.14 -4.74
N LYS A 29 8.72 20.44 -4.51
CA LYS A 29 9.36 21.32 -5.49
C LYS A 29 10.74 20.82 -5.90
N SER A 30 11.51 20.28 -4.94
CA SER A 30 12.82 19.70 -5.17
C SER A 30 12.77 18.48 -6.09
N VAL A 31 11.80 17.58 -5.90
CA VAL A 31 11.59 16.42 -6.76
C VAL A 31 11.18 16.85 -8.17
N GLU A 32 10.25 17.80 -8.30
CA GLU A 32 9.85 18.31 -9.62
C GLU A 32 11.00 18.98 -10.35
N LYS A 33 11.85 19.72 -9.64
CA LYS A 33 13.07 20.32 -10.19
C LYS A 33 14.05 19.23 -10.67
N ALA A 34 14.21 18.14 -9.92
CA ALA A 34 15.07 17.01 -10.33
C ALA A 34 14.53 16.31 -11.59
N ILE A 35 13.22 16.05 -11.66
CA ILE A 35 12.58 15.48 -12.85
C ILE A 35 12.75 16.39 -14.06
N LYS A 36 12.56 17.72 -13.92
CA LYS A 36 12.80 18.68 -15.01
C LYS A 36 14.22 18.60 -15.57
N LYS A 37 15.22 18.36 -14.71
CA LYS A 37 16.62 18.18 -15.19
C LYS A 37 16.78 16.92 -16.03
N VAL A 38 16.15 15.80 -15.65
CA VAL A 38 16.18 14.55 -16.44
C VAL A 38 15.53 14.76 -17.81
N LEU A 39 14.45 15.55 -17.89
CA LEU A 39 13.75 15.85 -19.13
C LEU A 39 14.61 16.59 -20.17
N LEU A 40 15.67 17.30 -19.78
CA LEU A 40 16.56 18.03 -20.71
C LEU A 40 17.34 17.08 -21.62
N SER A 41 17.61 15.84 -21.17
CA SER A 41 18.32 14.80 -21.96
C SER A 41 17.48 13.53 -22.11
N TYR A 42 16.15 13.64 -22.00
CA TYR A 42 15.28 12.48 -22.06
C TYR A 42 15.24 11.85 -23.45
N ALA A 43 15.37 10.54 -23.49
CA ALA A 43 15.15 9.70 -24.65
C ALA A 43 14.65 8.32 -24.20
N ASN A 44 14.26 7.43 -25.12
CA ASN A 44 13.88 6.06 -24.79
C ASN A 44 15.10 5.24 -24.35
N THR A 45 14.90 4.29 -23.45
CA THR A 45 15.93 3.44 -22.82
C THR A 45 16.42 2.26 -23.69
N HIS A 46 15.76 1.95 -24.81
CA HIS A 46 16.10 0.76 -25.63
C HIS A 46 17.11 1.02 -26.75
N SER A 47 18.00 2.00 -26.60
CA SER A 47 19.00 2.31 -27.62
C SER A 47 20.35 2.69 -26.96
N ASP A 48 21.38 1.91 -27.26
CA ASP A 48 22.74 2.18 -26.78
C ASP A 48 23.54 3.10 -27.75
N SER A 49 22.91 3.52 -28.85
CA SER A 49 23.57 4.28 -29.93
C SER A 49 23.43 5.80 -29.82
N SER A 50 22.73 6.31 -28.82
CA SER A 50 22.51 7.74 -28.62
C SER A 50 22.85 8.19 -27.21
N LEU A 51 23.54 9.33 -27.08
CA LEU A 51 23.98 9.86 -25.78
C LEU A 51 22.80 10.08 -24.81
N ASN A 52 21.68 10.59 -25.31
CA ASN A 52 20.51 10.83 -24.46
C ASN A 52 19.83 9.53 -24.03
N SER A 53 19.76 8.50 -24.91
CA SER A 53 19.26 7.18 -24.52
C SER A 53 20.12 6.55 -23.44
N PHE A 54 21.43 6.58 -23.61
CA PHE A 54 22.37 6.07 -22.62
C PHE A 54 22.23 6.82 -21.28
N ALA A 55 22.14 8.15 -21.29
CA ALA A 55 21.95 8.94 -20.07
C ALA A 55 20.61 8.60 -19.38
N THR A 56 19.54 8.44 -20.16
CA THR A 56 18.21 8.08 -19.61
C THR A 56 18.20 6.67 -19.03
N GLN A 57 18.80 5.70 -19.74
CA GLN A 57 18.98 4.33 -19.25
C GLN A 57 19.76 4.32 -17.92
N LYS A 58 20.88 5.07 -17.86
CA LYS A 58 21.64 5.19 -16.63
C LYS A 58 20.83 5.76 -15.47
N HIS A 59 20.05 6.82 -15.70
CA HIS A 59 19.17 7.37 -14.67
C HIS A 59 18.13 6.36 -14.19
N TYR A 60 17.59 5.55 -15.09
CA TYR A 60 16.62 4.51 -14.79
C TYR A 60 17.23 3.40 -13.91
N GLU A 61 18.41 2.88 -14.31
CA GLU A 61 19.10 1.83 -13.56
C GLU A 61 19.65 2.34 -12.21
N ASP A 62 20.20 3.55 -12.16
CA ASP A 62 20.63 4.19 -10.91
C ASP A 62 19.44 4.37 -9.94
N ALA A 63 18.23 4.67 -10.48
CA ALA A 63 17.00 4.78 -9.68
C ALA A 63 16.61 3.42 -9.09
N ARG A 64 16.63 2.35 -9.90
CA ARG A 64 16.36 0.97 -9.45
C ARG A 64 17.37 0.53 -8.38
N ALA A 65 18.64 0.70 -8.66
CA ALA A 65 19.71 0.34 -7.72
C ALA A 65 19.57 1.07 -6.38
N TYR A 66 19.21 2.36 -6.42
CA TYR A 66 18.99 3.11 -5.19
C TYR A 66 17.82 2.54 -4.38
N ILE A 67 16.67 2.25 -5.02
CA ILE A 67 15.51 1.70 -4.32
C ILE A 67 15.83 0.32 -3.73
N LYS A 68 16.52 -0.56 -4.48
CA LYS A 68 16.98 -1.88 -3.98
C LYS A 68 17.84 -1.70 -2.72
N LYS A 69 18.77 -0.75 -2.73
CA LYS A 69 19.59 -0.42 -1.57
C LYS A 69 18.76 0.10 -0.39
N SER A 70 17.83 1.03 -0.64
CA SER A 70 16.96 1.61 0.40
C SER A 70 16.05 0.56 1.05
N LEU A 71 15.64 -0.45 0.28
CA LEU A 71 14.85 -1.60 0.76
C LEU A 71 15.72 -2.71 1.36
N ASN A 72 17.05 -2.56 1.41
CA ASN A 72 18.00 -3.58 1.85
C ASN A 72 17.78 -4.94 1.17
N LEU A 73 17.49 -4.94 -0.14
CA LEU A 73 17.26 -6.18 -0.88
C LEU A 73 18.56 -6.96 -1.07
N SER A 74 18.53 -8.26 -0.77
CA SER A 74 19.62 -9.17 -1.11
C SER A 74 19.66 -9.46 -2.60
N ASP A 75 20.76 -10.10 -3.07
CA ASP A 75 20.91 -10.51 -4.47
C ASP A 75 19.89 -11.56 -4.93
N GLU A 76 19.16 -12.17 -4.00
CA GLU A 76 18.07 -13.09 -4.33
C GLU A 76 16.82 -12.39 -4.86
N PHE A 77 16.71 -11.07 -4.71
CA PHE A 77 15.57 -10.28 -5.11
C PHE A 77 15.80 -9.49 -6.41
N VAL A 78 14.71 -9.26 -7.11
CA VAL A 78 14.57 -8.27 -8.17
C VAL A 78 13.54 -7.21 -7.79
N LEU A 79 13.64 -6.04 -8.42
CA LEU A 79 12.70 -4.93 -8.25
C LEU A 79 12.06 -4.60 -9.59
N ILE A 80 10.82 -5.00 -9.79
CA ILE A 80 10.06 -4.79 -11.03
C ILE A 80 9.23 -3.51 -10.88
N ALA A 81 9.39 -2.60 -11.83
CA ALA A 81 8.55 -1.41 -11.94
C ALA A 81 7.23 -1.78 -12.64
N CYS A 82 6.13 -1.63 -11.91
CA CYS A 82 4.79 -1.96 -12.37
C CYS A 82 4.00 -0.67 -12.68
N GLY A 83 2.85 -0.76 -13.31
CA GLY A 83 1.96 0.38 -13.58
C GLY A 83 1.75 1.33 -12.39
N ALA A 84 0.53 1.70 -12.06
CA ALA A 84 0.27 2.62 -10.95
C ALA A 84 0.00 1.88 -9.63
N GLY A 85 0.79 2.19 -8.60
CA GLY A 85 0.61 1.71 -7.23
C GLY A 85 0.74 0.19 -7.04
N SER A 86 0.52 -0.27 -5.81
CA SER A 86 0.60 -1.69 -5.43
C SER A 86 -0.41 -2.57 -6.14
N SER A 87 -1.54 -2.04 -6.61
CA SER A 87 -2.51 -2.83 -7.37
C SER A 87 -1.90 -3.43 -8.65
N ALA A 88 -1.01 -2.69 -9.32
CA ALA A 88 -0.26 -3.20 -10.47
C ALA A 88 0.80 -4.21 -10.05
N ALA A 89 1.46 -4.01 -8.91
CA ALA A 89 2.43 -4.96 -8.35
C ALA A 89 1.76 -6.28 -7.93
N ILE A 90 0.59 -6.22 -7.27
CA ILE A 90 -0.21 -7.40 -6.91
C ILE A 90 -0.66 -8.16 -8.17
N LYS A 91 -1.13 -7.44 -9.20
CA LYS A 91 -1.49 -8.07 -10.48
C LYS A 91 -0.30 -8.77 -11.11
N LYS A 92 0.87 -8.13 -11.17
CA LYS A 92 2.13 -8.72 -11.68
C LYS A 92 2.52 -9.97 -10.88
N PHE A 93 2.45 -9.93 -9.57
CA PHE A 93 2.68 -11.08 -8.70
C PHE A 93 1.73 -12.25 -9.02
N GLN A 94 0.44 -11.98 -9.22
CA GLN A 94 -0.54 -13.00 -9.59
C GLN A 94 -0.29 -13.56 -11.00
N GLU A 95 0.17 -12.75 -11.95
CA GLU A 95 0.58 -13.20 -13.29
C GLU A 95 1.77 -14.14 -13.19
N LEU A 96 2.80 -13.79 -12.43
CA LEU A 96 4.00 -14.60 -12.22
C LEU A 96 3.71 -15.95 -11.57
N LEU A 97 2.75 -16.00 -10.63
CA LEU A 97 2.36 -17.24 -9.94
C LEU A 97 1.25 -18.03 -10.67
N GLY A 98 0.80 -17.57 -11.84
CA GLY A 98 -0.29 -18.21 -12.59
C GLY A 98 -1.66 -18.11 -11.92
N ILE A 99 -1.84 -17.20 -10.97
CA ILE A 99 -3.11 -17.01 -10.25
C ILE A 99 -4.04 -16.03 -10.98
N TYR A 100 -3.49 -15.07 -11.74
CA TYR A 100 -4.31 -14.15 -12.49
C TYR A 100 -5.06 -14.83 -13.64
N ALA A 101 -6.38 -14.68 -13.66
CA ALA A 101 -7.20 -15.11 -14.78
C ALA A 101 -8.17 -14.00 -15.21
N PRO A 102 -8.16 -13.61 -16.49
CA PRO A 102 -9.17 -12.69 -17.02
C PRO A 102 -10.59 -13.25 -16.79
N PRO A 103 -11.61 -12.39 -16.50
CA PRO A 103 -12.96 -12.85 -16.15
C PRO A 103 -13.59 -13.83 -17.16
N LYS A 104 -13.33 -13.64 -18.46
CA LYS A 104 -13.83 -14.54 -19.51
C LYS A 104 -13.25 -15.96 -19.42
N LEU A 105 -11.96 -16.10 -19.10
CA LEU A 105 -11.31 -17.40 -18.92
C LEU A 105 -11.73 -18.03 -17.59
N ARG A 106 -11.81 -17.21 -16.54
CA ARG A 106 -12.24 -17.67 -15.24
C ARG A 106 -13.64 -18.30 -15.27
N ALA A 107 -14.62 -17.61 -15.84
CA ALA A 107 -15.98 -18.13 -15.97
C ALA A 107 -16.06 -19.48 -16.74
N LYS A 108 -15.12 -19.69 -17.68
CA LYS A 108 -15.07 -20.90 -18.49
C LYS A 108 -14.37 -22.07 -17.82
N PHE A 109 -13.32 -21.84 -17.04
CA PHE A 109 -12.42 -22.88 -16.55
C PHE A 109 -12.52 -23.16 -15.05
N ILE A 110 -12.74 -22.14 -14.19
CA ILE A 110 -12.81 -22.35 -12.73
C ILE A 110 -13.85 -23.42 -12.33
N PRO A 111 -15.08 -23.44 -12.90
CA PRO A 111 -16.05 -24.48 -12.53
C PRO A 111 -15.61 -25.93 -12.80
N LYS A 112 -14.50 -26.10 -13.54
CA LYS A 112 -13.95 -27.43 -13.90
C LYS A 112 -12.76 -27.82 -13.02
N ILE A 113 -12.26 -26.91 -12.18
CA ILE A 113 -11.11 -27.15 -11.31
C ILE A 113 -11.63 -27.45 -9.91
N GLN A 114 -11.13 -28.49 -9.27
CA GLN A 114 -11.47 -28.78 -7.89
C GLN A 114 -10.76 -27.76 -6.96
N PRO A 115 -11.43 -27.23 -5.94
CA PRO A 115 -10.80 -26.23 -5.04
C PRO A 115 -9.49 -26.70 -4.41
N LYS A 116 -9.37 -28.02 -4.13
CA LYS A 116 -8.13 -28.62 -3.60
C LYS A 116 -6.94 -28.56 -4.55
N ASP A 117 -7.18 -28.43 -5.85
CA ASP A 117 -6.13 -28.38 -6.89
C ASP A 117 -5.65 -26.90 -7.11
N LEU A 118 -6.31 -25.95 -6.46
CA LEU A 118 -5.95 -24.55 -6.49
C LEU A 118 -5.01 -24.21 -5.32
N PRO A 119 -4.09 -23.24 -5.50
CA PRO A 119 -3.33 -22.68 -4.37
C PRO A 119 -4.28 -22.10 -3.31
N LEU A 120 -3.91 -22.22 -2.05
CA LEU A 120 -4.56 -21.53 -0.95
C LEU A 120 -3.91 -20.18 -0.73
N VAL A 121 -4.66 -19.10 -0.93
CA VAL A 121 -4.23 -17.75 -0.59
C VAL A 121 -4.91 -17.33 0.71
N ILE A 122 -4.12 -16.93 1.69
CA ILE A 122 -4.58 -16.46 3.00
C ILE A 122 -4.30 -14.97 3.07
N ILE A 123 -5.33 -14.19 3.41
CA ILE A 123 -5.26 -12.71 3.49
C ILE A 123 -5.64 -12.23 4.89
N SER A 124 -5.16 -11.04 5.25
CA SER A 124 -5.47 -10.43 6.55
C SER A 124 -6.90 -9.88 6.62
N PRO A 125 -7.41 -9.58 7.84
CA PRO A 125 -8.69 -8.89 8.00
C PRO A 125 -8.65 -7.41 7.58
N TYR A 126 -7.46 -6.81 7.44
CA TYR A 126 -7.29 -5.36 7.24
C TYR A 126 -7.06 -4.96 5.77
N GLU A 127 -7.29 -5.86 4.82
CA GLU A 127 -6.86 -5.68 3.44
C GLU A 127 -7.53 -4.50 2.73
N HIS A 128 -6.72 -3.84 1.90
CA HIS A 128 -7.25 -2.99 0.84
C HIS A 128 -7.88 -3.87 -0.25
N HIS A 129 -8.94 -3.38 -0.90
CA HIS A 129 -9.62 -4.11 -1.98
C HIS A 129 -8.67 -4.66 -3.05
N SER A 130 -7.55 -3.98 -3.33
CA SER A 130 -6.56 -4.45 -4.32
C SER A 130 -5.94 -5.78 -3.93
N ASN A 131 -5.70 -6.03 -2.64
CA ASN A 131 -5.10 -7.27 -2.14
C ASN A 131 -6.15 -8.32 -1.75
N GLU A 132 -7.40 -7.93 -1.56
CA GLU A 132 -8.48 -8.87 -1.25
C GLU A 132 -9.23 -9.32 -2.51
N LEU A 133 -9.86 -8.38 -3.24
CA LEU A 133 -10.72 -8.73 -4.37
C LEU A 133 -9.97 -9.44 -5.48
N SER A 134 -8.71 -9.05 -5.72
CA SER A 134 -7.90 -9.66 -6.77
C SER A 134 -7.65 -11.17 -6.54
N PHE A 135 -7.48 -11.60 -5.28
CA PHE A 135 -7.34 -13.01 -4.93
C PHE A 135 -8.69 -13.73 -4.87
N ARG A 136 -9.74 -13.10 -4.32
CA ARG A 136 -11.10 -13.67 -4.37
C ARG A 136 -11.57 -13.94 -5.80
N GLU A 137 -11.09 -13.18 -6.75
CA GLU A 137 -11.36 -13.29 -8.17
C GLU A 137 -10.26 -14.05 -8.94
N GLY A 138 -9.23 -14.54 -8.28
CA GLY A 138 -8.09 -15.26 -8.85
C GLY A 138 -8.35 -16.76 -9.03
N LEU A 139 -7.39 -17.48 -9.64
CA LEU A 139 -7.31 -18.94 -9.71
C LEU A 139 -6.71 -19.48 -8.41
N CYS A 140 -7.41 -19.29 -7.30
CA CYS A 140 -7.00 -19.74 -5.96
C CYS A 140 -8.22 -19.92 -5.06
N GLU A 141 -8.07 -20.69 -4.00
CA GLU A 141 -8.96 -20.62 -2.86
C GLU A 141 -8.47 -19.45 -1.98
N CYS A 142 -9.33 -18.47 -1.74
CA CYS A 142 -8.98 -17.28 -0.94
C CYS A 142 -9.69 -17.36 0.41
N VAL A 143 -8.90 -17.36 1.50
CA VAL A 143 -9.40 -17.35 2.88
C VAL A 143 -8.95 -16.08 3.59
N ARG A 144 -9.91 -15.31 4.08
CA ARG A 144 -9.67 -14.13 4.92
C ARG A 144 -9.62 -14.58 6.39
N VAL A 145 -8.54 -14.24 7.08
CA VAL A 145 -8.42 -14.48 8.54
C VAL A 145 -9.38 -13.55 9.26
N PRO A 146 -10.14 -14.02 10.25
CA PRO A 146 -11.01 -13.16 11.05
C PRO A 146 -10.21 -12.28 12.02
N LEU A 147 -10.90 -11.32 12.64
CA LEU A 147 -10.44 -10.62 13.82
C LEU A 147 -10.69 -11.47 15.06
N ASP A 148 -9.79 -11.39 16.03
CA ASP A 148 -10.01 -11.89 17.39
C ASP A 148 -10.92 -10.93 18.19
N GLU A 149 -11.19 -11.27 19.45
CA GLU A 149 -12.03 -10.45 20.35
C GLU A 149 -11.45 -9.06 20.65
N LYS A 150 -10.15 -8.87 20.45
CA LYS A 150 -9.47 -7.58 20.65
C LYS A 150 -9.50 -6.71 19.39
N GLY A 151 -9.87 -7.27 18.24
CA GLY A 151 -9.82 -6.63 16.93
C GLY A 151 -8.47 -6.77 16.23
N GLU A 152 -7.64 -7.74 16.66
CA GLU A 152 -6.37 -8.11 16.04
C GLU A 152 -6.54 -9.33 15.10
N ILE A 153 -5.49 -9.70 14.37
CA ILE A 153 -5.48 -10.91 13.55
C ILE A 153 -5.65 -12.14 14.45
N ASP A 154 -6.64 -12.98 14.15
CA ASP A 154 -6.85 -14.24 14.88
C ASP A 154 -5.77 -15.28 14.51
N PHE A 155 -4.71 -15.30 15.29
CA PHE A 155 -3.59 -16.23 15.09
C PHE A 155 -3.95 -17.70 15.41
N GLU A 156 -4.93 -17.94 16.28
CA GLU A 156 -5.39 -19.29 16.55
C GLU A 156 -6.12 -19.88 15.35
N PHE A 157 -7.04 -19.11 14.76
CA PHE A 157 -7.68 -19.50 13.50
C PHE A 157 -6.65 -19.76 12.41
N LEU A 158 -5.67 -18.86 12.27
CA LEU A 158 -4.63 -18.95 11.25
C LEU A 158 -3.79 -20.22 11.41
N GLN A 159 -3.33 -20.51 12.61
CA GLN A 159 -2.56 -21.72 12.94
C GLN A 159 -3.38 -22.98 12.61
N ASN A 160 -4.62 -23.05 13.08
CA ASN A 160 -5.53 -24.18 12.84
C ASN A 160 -5.79 -24.40 11.34
N LEU A 161 -5.93 -23.31 10.56
CA LEU A 161 -6.09 -23.38 9.11
C LEU A 161 -4.85 -24.00 8.43
N LEU A 162 -3.67 -23.54 8.79
CA LEU A 162 -2.40 -24.01 8.25
C LEU A 162 -2.16 -25.50 8.57
N GLU A 163 -2.38 -25.90 9.83
CA GLU A 163 -2.23 -27.29 10.29
C GLU A 163 -3.19 -28.22 9.56
N ARG A 164 -4.47 -27.84 9.45
CA ARG A 164 -5.47 -28.63 8.69
C ARG A 164 -5.11 -28.76 7.23
N THR A 165 -4.67 -27.67 6.60
CA THR A 165 -4.25 -27.68 5.19
C THR A 165 -3.08 -28.63 4.97
N ARG A 166 -2.03 -28.57 5.80
CA ARG A 166 -0.85 -29.44 5.68
C ARG A 166 -1.14 -30.90 6.02
N LYS A 167 -2.09 -31.16 6.91
CA LYS A 167 -2.58 -32.53 7.20
C LYS A 167 -3.34 -33.12 6.02
N ALA A 168 -4.14 -32.31 5.33
CA ALA A 168 -4.90 -32.73 4.16
C ALA A 168 -4.04 -32.93 2.91
N ASP A 169 -3.12 -31.97 2.66
CA ASP A 169 -2.19 -32.02 1.53
C ASP A 169 -0.88 -31.29 1.91
N LYS A 170 0.20 -32.08 2.01
CA LYS A 170 1.55 -31.56 2.33
C LYS A 170 2.15 -30.74 1.20
N THR A 171 1.69 -30.92 -0.03
CA THR A 171 2.26 -30.31 -1.25
C THR A 171 1.50 -29.09 -1.72
N ARG A 172 0.30 -28.85 -1.21
CA ARG A 172 -0.54 -27.72 -1.63
C ARG A 172 0.22 -26.41 -1.48
N GLN A 173 0.24 -25.60 -2.54
CA GLN A 173 0.83 -24.28 -2.47
C GLN A 173 0.01 -23.39 -1.53
N ILE A 174 0.66 -22.77 -0.53
CA ILE A 174 0.06 -21.81 0.37
C ILE A 174 0.77 -20.47 0.16
N ILE A 175 -0.01 -19.41 0.04
CA ILE A 175 0.46 -18.04 -0.16
C ILE A 175 -0.19 -17.15 0.91
N ALA A 176 0.61 -16.50 1.73
CA ALA A 176 0.16 -15.41 2.58
C ALA A 176 0.25 -14.10 1.80
N SER A 177 -0.81 -13.30 1.79
CA SER A 177 -0.78 -11.94 1.24
C SER A 177 -1.42 -10.99 2.25
N PHE A 178 -0.60 -10.33 3.07
CA PHE A 178 -1.03 -9.55 4.23
C PHE A 178 -0.62 -8.10 4.09
N THR A 179 -1.49 -7.16 4.49
CA THR A 179 -1.07 -5.77 4.64
C THR A 179 -0.22 -5.58 5.89
N LEU A 180 0.85 -4.79 5.79
CA LEU A 180 1.70 -4.43 6.94
C LEU A 180 1.05 -3.37 7.84
N ALA A 181 0.17 -2.54 7.29
CA ALA A 181 -0.55 -1.51 8.03
C ALA A 181 -1.93 -1.27 7.43
N SER A 182 -2.96 -1.28 8.26
CA SER A 182 -4.32 -0.94 7.84
C SER A 182 -4.38 0.48 7.27
N ASN A 183 -4.90 0.61 6.06
CA ASN A 183 -5.14 1.92 5.46
C ASN A 183 -6.37 2.65 6.05
N VAL A 184 -7.09 2.02 6.97
CA VAL A 184 -8.25 2.57 7.68
C VAL A 184 -7.90 3.05 9.07
N THR A 185 -7.35 2.15 9.88
CA THR A 185 -7.08 2.38 11.30
C THR A 185 -5.61 2.58 11.62
N GLY A 186 -4.72 2.34 10.65
CA GLY A 186 -3.28 2.42 10.86
C GLY A 186 -2.66 1.26 11.63
N ILE A 187 -3.47 0.30 12.14
CA ILE A 187 -2.98 -0.85 12.90
C ILE A 187 -1.88 -1.57 12.13
N LEU A 188 -0.79 -1.85 12.82
CA LEU A 188 0.36 -2.57 12.28
C LEU A 188 0.17 -4.09 12.47
N SER A 189 0.43 -4.85 11.41
CA SER A 189 0.48 -6.31 11.51
C SER A 189 1.81 -6.75 12.13
N ASP A 190 1.75 -7.76 12.98
CA ASP A 190 2.94 -8.45 13.53
C ASP A 190 3.56 -9.33 12.43
N TYR A 191 4.30 -8.68 11.53
CA TYR A 191 4.87 -9.35 10.35
C TYR A 191 5.94 -10.39 10.70
N GLU A 192 6.66 -10.22 11.82
CA GLU A 192 7.66 -11.18 12.27
C GLU A 192 6.98 -12.49 12.70
N ARG A 193 5.93 -12.40 13.53
CA ARG A 193 5.14 -13.54 13.95
C ARG A 193 4.43 -14.21 12.77
N LEU A 194 3.87 -13.42 11.85
CA LEU A 194 3.25 -13.94 10.61
C LEU A 194 4.28 -14.70 9.77
N CYS A 195 5.44 -14.09 9.51
CA CYS A 195 6.51 -14.72 8.74
C CYS A 195 6.95 -16.04 9.38
N ALA A 196 7.23 -16.06 10.67
CA ALA A 196 7.64 -17.26 11.40
C ALA A 196 6.59 -18.39 11.29
N LEU A 197 5.30 -18.04 11.45
CA LEU A 197 4.22 -19.01 11.36
C LEU A 197 4.08 -19.58 9.93
N PHE A 198 4.07 -18.73 8.91
CA PHE A 198 3.94 -19.16 7.52
C PHE A 198 5.16 -19.98 7.04
N ARG A 199 6.38 -19.58 7.42
CA ARG A 199 7.61 -20.32 7.09
C ARG A 199 7.60 -21.74 7.69
N LYS A 200 7.11 -21.93 8.93
CA LYS A 200 6.93 -23.23 9.54
C LYS A 200 6.06 -24.17 8.70
N HIS A 201 5.16 -23.61 7.92
CA HIS A 201 4.26 -24.36 7.05
C HIS A 201 4.64 -24.30 5.56
N ASN A 202 5.89 -23.95 5.21
CA ASN A 202 6.39 -23.84 3.83
C ASN A 202 5.44 -23.01 2.93
N ALA A 203 4.95 -21.88 3.43
CA ALA A 203 4.12 -20.96 2.67
C ALA A 203 4.95 -19.80 2.11
N LEU A 204 4.57 -19.30 0.93
CA LEU A 204 5.07 -18.04 0.40
C LEU A 204 4.51 -16.87 1.22
N VAL A 205 5.34 -15.87 1.50
CA VAL A 205 4.95 -14.68 2.26
C VAL A 205 5.06 -13.44 1.38
N ALA A 206 3.93 -12.79 1.13
CA ALA A 206 3.85 -11.52 0.44
C ALA A 206 3.22 -10.46 1.35
N PHE A 207 3.76 -9.22 1.31
CA PHE A 207 3.21 -8.13 2.08
C PHE A 207 2.80 -6.94 1.19
N ASP A 208 1.62 -6.35 1.47
CA ASP A 208 1.28 -5.02 0.98
C ASP A 208 1.82 -3.96 1.96
N ALA A 209 2.88 -3.29 1.53
CA ALA A 209 3.56 -2.24 2.28
C ALA A 209 3.04 -0.82 1.94
N SER A 210 1.93 -0.69 1.22
CA SER A 210 1.47 0.59 0.67
C SER A 210 1.25 1.67 1.73
N SER A 211 0.68 1.33 2.87
CA SER A 211 0.46 2.29 3.97
C SER A 211 1.62 2.30 4.97
N PHE A 212 2.49 1.32 4.93
CA PHE A 212 3.62 1.12 5.83
C PHE A 212 4.91 1.80 5.31
N MET A 213 5.23 1.60 4.03
CA MET A 213 6.50 2.01 3.42
C MET A 213 6.81 3.52 3.53
N PRO A 214 5.84 4.44 3.54
CA PRO A 214 6.13 5.86 3.76
C PRO A 214 6.80 6.17 5.10
N TYR A 215 6.65 5.31 6.09
CA TYR A 215 6.97 5.57 7.49
C TYR A 215 8.01 4.62 8.06
N LYS A 216 8.01 3.36 7.63
CA LYS A 216 8.82 2.27 8.20
C LYS A 216 9.57 1.51 7.13
N ASN A 217 10.48 0.64 7.54
CA ASN A 217 11.15 -0.33 6.70
C ASN A 217 10.85 -1.75 7.18
N ILE A 218 11.02 -2.72 6.29
CA ILE A 218 10.96 -4.15 6.59
C ILE A 218 12.12 -4.83 5.87
N ASP A 219 12.83 -5.73 6.56
CA ASP A 219 13.94 -6.46 5.98
C ASP A 219 13.46 -7.58 5.07
N CYS A 220 14.21 -7.82 3.99
CA CYS A 220 13.82 -8.75 2.94
C CYS A 220 13.80 -10.24 3.38
N GLU A 221 14.34 -10.57 4.55
CA GLU A 221 14.26 -11.91 5.14
C GLU A 221 12.82 -12.31 5.55
N HIS A 222 11.96 -11.31 5.80
CA HIS A 222 10.59 -11.55 6.26
C HIS A 222 9.57 -11.80 5.15
N TYR A 223 9.96 -11.68 3.88
CA TYR A 223 9.02 -11.87 2.76
C TYR A 223 9.66 -12.54 1.53
N ASP A 224 8.82 -13.01 0.63
CA ASP A 224 9.20 -13.48 -0.71
C ASP A 224 8.77 -12.47 -1.78
N ALA A 225 7.73 -11.66 -1.47
CA ALA A 225 7.28 -10.54 -2.31
C ALA A 225 6.80 -9.37 -1.47
N LEU A 226 7.05 -8.13 -1.97
CA LEU A 226 6.62 -6.88 -1.33
C LEU A 226 5.99 -5.96 -2.36
N PHE A 227 4.77 -5.49 -2.08
CA PHE A 227 4.02 -4.57 -2.94
C PHE A 227 4.11 -3.14 -2.41
N ILE A 228 4.53 -2.19 -3.25
CA ILE A 228 4.77 -0.82 -2.81
C ILE A 228 4.01 0.17 -3.70
N SER A 229 3.30 1.09 -3.07
CA SER A 229 2.69 2.26 -3.70
C SER A 229 3.57 3.49 -3.51
N SER A 230 4.52 3.71 -4.42
CA SER A 230 5.52 4.78 -4.28
C SER A 230 4.90 6.19 -4.27
N HIS A 231 3.67 6.37 -4.81
CA HIS A 231 2.94 7.65 -4.75
C HIS A 231 2.48 8.02 -3.33
N LYS A 232 2.57 7.10 -2.36
CA LYS A 232 2.29 7.39 -0.95
C LYS A 232 3.52 7.90 -0.18
N LEU A 233 4.73 7.79 -0.74
CA LEU A 233 5.91 8.47 -0.22
C LEU A 233 5.86 9.94 -0.63
N LEU A 234 6.32 10.83 0.26
CA LEU A 234 6.35 12.27 0.01
C LEU A 234 7.25 12.57 -1.20
N GLY A 235 6.73 13.34 -2.16
CA GLY A 235 7.38 13.59 -3.46
C GLY A 235 7.10 12.52 -4.52
N GLY A 236 6.42 11.41 -4.17
CA GLY A 236 6.18 10.28 -5.07
C GLY A 236 4.97 10.41 -5.99
N VAL A 237 4.29 11.53 -6.03
CA VAL A 237 3.10 11.73 -6.87
C VAL A 237 3.42 11.46 -8.35
N GLY A 238 2.67 10.54 -8.99
CA GLY A 238 2.93 10.14 -10.38
C GLY A 238 4.04 9.10 -10.56
N SER A 239 4.56 8.50 -9.48
CA SER A 239 5.48 7.36 -9.54
C SER A 239 4.78 6.05 -9.88
N CYS A 240 5.56 5.02 -10.26
CA CYS A 240 5.05 3.67 -10.52
C CYS A 240 4.80 2.89 -9.22
N GLY A 241 4.06 1.78 -9.34
CA GLY A 241 4.06 0.71 -8.35
C GLY A 241 5.36 -0.10 -8.44
N LEU A 242 5.75 -0.73 -7.34
CA LEU A 242 6.95 -1.56 -7.29
C LEU A 242 6.62 -2.94 -6.71
N LEU A 243 7.19 -3.96 -7.32
CA LEU A 243 7.20 -5.34 -6.84
C LEU A 243 8.65 -5.73 -6.55
N ALA A 244 9.01 -5.88 -5.27
CA ALA A 244 10.22 -6.61 -4.90
C ALA A 244 9.83 -8.08 -4.74
N ILE A 245 10.55 -8.99 -5.42
CA ILE A 245 10.20 -10.41 -5.45
C ILE A 245 11.45 -11.28 -5.56
N LYS A 246 11.44 -12.45 -4.91
CA LYS A 246 12.52 -13.42 -5.03
C LYS A 246 12.64 -13.97 -6.45
N LYS A 247 13.88 -14.05 -6.96
CA LYS A 247 14.19 -14.61 -8.28
C LYS A 247 13.70 -16.05 -8.45
N SER A 248 13.67 -16.83 -7.37
CA SER A 248 13.19 -18.21 -7.38
C SER A 248 11.70 -18.37 -7.72
N LEU A 249 10.93 -17.28 -7.71
CA LEU A 249 9.52 -17.25 -8.08
C LEU A 249 9.30 -16.86 -9.56
N LEU A 250 10.36 -16.55 -10.27
CA LEU A 250 10.33 -16.13 -11.68
C LEU A 250 10.68 -17.29 -12.60
N GLY A 251 10.10 -17.28 -13.80
CA GLY A 251 10.42 -18.21 -14.87
C GLY A 251 11.46 -17.67 -15.85
N ASP A 252 11.82 -18.51 -16.82
CA ASP A 252 12.68 -18.18 -17.97
C ASP A 252 11.94 -17.44 -19.10
N LYS A 253 10.63 -17.29 -18.99
CA LYS A 253 9.76 -16.57 -19.92
C LYS A 253 9.02 -15.46 -19.19
N PRO A 254 8.76 -14.33 -19.87
CA PRO A 254 8.04 -13.23 -19.26
C PRO A 254 6.57 -13.60 -18.98
N SER A 255 6.00 -13.05 -17.93
CA SER A 255 4.57 -13.17 -17.66
C SER A 255 3.70 -12.56 -18.76
N PHE A 256 4.26 -11.63 -19.53
CA PHE A 256 3.63 -11.01 -20.71
C PHE A 256 4.69 -10.79 -21.80
N ALA A 257 4.66 -11.63 -22.84
CA ALA A 257 5.57 -11.55 -23.98
C ALA A 257 5.25 -10.36 -24.87
N ALA A 258 6.19 -9.39 -24.96
CA ALA A 258 6.05 -8.20 -25.81
C ALA A 258 7.42 -7.62 -26.17
N GLY A 259 7.45 -6.49 -26.88
CA GLY A 259 8.68 -5.74 -27.13
C GLY A 259 9.37 -5.37 -25.83
N GLY A 260 10.68 -5.28 -25.82
CA GLY A 260 11.49 -4.99 -24.61
C GLY A 260 11.86 -6.22 -23.78
N THR A 261 11.17 -7.36 -23.93
CA THR A 261 11.42 -8.60 -23.18
C THR A 261 12.30 -9.61 -23.94
N VAL A 262 12.70 -9.28 -25.16
CA VAL A 262 13.36 -10.17 -26.11
C VAL A 262 14.72 -9.64 -26.54
N GLY A 263 15.70 -10.53 -26.67
CA GLY A 263 16.97 -10.24 -27.32
C GLY A 263 16.91 -10.36 -28.83
N TYR A 264 16.11 -11.33 -29.33
CA TYR A 264 15.89 -11.56 -30.75
C TYR A 264 14.54 -12.21 -31.01
N VAL A 265 13.88 -11.81 -32.11
CA VAL A 265 12.65 -12.45 -32.61
C VAL A 265 12.77 -12.67 -34.10
N SER A 266 12.54 -13.90 -34.56
CA SER A 266 12.37 -14.27 -35.96
C SER A 266 10.89 -14.59 -36.24
N ARG A 267 10.62 -15.05 -37.45
CA ARG A 267 9.26 -15.53 -37.81
C ARG A 267 8.86 -16.82 -37.07
N THR A 268 9.83 -17.56 -36.55
CA THR A 268 9.61 -18.90 -35.97
C THR A 268 10.27 -19.13 -34.62
N SER A 269 11.14 -18.20 -34.17
CA SER A 269 11.88 -18.32 -32.92
C SER A 269 11.88 -17.03 -32.12
N VAL A 270 11.98 -17.16 -30.80
CA VAL A 270 12.07 -16.06 -29.85
C VAL A 270 13.16 -16.38 -28.83
N ASP A 271 14.08 -15.45 -28.64
CA ASP A 271 15.07 -15.49 -27.56
C ASP A 271 14.73 -14.39 -26.54
N TYR A 272 14.37 -14.81 -25.35
CA TYR A 272 14.02 -13.92 -24.25
C TYR A 272 15.28 -13.40 -23.53
N LEU A 273 15.16 -12.24 -22.88
CA LEU A 273 16.23 -11.69 -22.07
C LEU A 273 16.46 -12.55 -20.82
N CYS A 274 17.73 -12.64 -20.37
CA CYS A 274 18.08 -13.33 -19.13
C CYS A 274 17.97 -12.43 -17.88
N ASP A 275 17.86 -11.12 -18.05
CA ASP A 275 17.68 -10.18 -16.96
C ASP A 275 16.20 -10.16 -16.54
N PHE A 276 15.90 -10.63 -15.33
CA PHE A 276 14.56 -10.79 -14.83
C PHE A 276 13.79 -9.47 -14.72
N GLU A 277 14.47 -8.35 -14.38
CA GLU A 277 13.79 -7.05 -14.25
C GLU A 277 13.33 -6.56 -15.62
N ARG A 278 14.22 -6.62 -16.63
CA ARG A 278 13.90 -6.27 -18.02
C ARG A 278 12.93 -7.25 -18.67
N LEU A 279 13.04 -8.55 -18.31
CA LEU A 279 12.13 -9.59 -18.80
C LEU A 279 10.68 -9.32 -18.40
N GLU A 280 10.44 -8.77 -17.21
CA GLU A 280 9.11 -8.51 -16.67
C GLU A 280 8.60 -7.09 -16.92
N GLU A 281 9.41 -6.21 -17.50
CA GLU A 281 9.04 -4.83 -17.85
C GLU A 281 8.78 -4.69 -19.35
N ALA A 282 7.70 -5.31 -19.83
CA ALA A 282 7.32 -5.33 -21.23
C ALA A 282 7.05 -3.92 -21.80
N GLY A 283 7.55 -3.66 -23.01
CA GLY A 283 7.41 -2.37 -23.70
C GLY A 283 8.41 -1.32 -23.18
N THR A 284 8.07 -0.05 -23.35
CA THR A 284 8.83 1.04 -22.73
C THR A 284 8.53 1.05 -21.22
N PRO A 285 9.53 0.88 -20.35
CA PRO A 285 9.30 0.84 -18.91
C PRO A 285 8.85 2.22 -18.39
N PRO A 286 8.34 2.30 -17.15
CA PRO A 286 7.89 3.56 -16.56
C PRO A 286 9.08 4.43 -16.12
N ILE A 287 9.82 5.01 -17.08
CA ILE A 287 11.12 5.64 -16.89
C ILE A 287 11.08 6.75 -15.85
N LEU A 288 10.34 7.82 -16.12
CA LEU A 288 10.25 8.98 -15.21
C LEU A 288 9.55 8.61 -13.89
N GLN A 289 8.65 7.66 -13.93
CA GLN A 289 7.91 7.19 -12.77
C GLN A 289 8.83 6.44 -11.78
N LEU A 290 9.76 5.61 -12.26
CA LEU A 290 10.74 4.93 -11.41
C LEU A 290 11.78 5.92 -10.86
N ILE A 291 12.27 6.84 -11.69
CA ILE A 291 13.17 7.91 -11.24
C ILE A 291 12.52 8.73 -10.14
N ARG A 292 11.24 9.09 -10.29
CA ARG A 292 10.47 9.79 -9.26
C ARG A 292 10.31 8.97 -7.98
N ALA A 293 10.02 7.67 -8.10
CA ALA A 293 9.97 6.77 -6.95
C ALA A 293 11.29 6.79 -6.17
N SER A 294 12.42 6.67 -6.86
CA SER A 294 13.75 6.74 -6.25
C SER A 294 13.99 8.08 -5.53
N LEU A 295 13.57 9.21 -6.11
CA LEU A 295 13.68 10.51 -5.45
C LEU A 295 12.83 10.57 -4.16
N ALA A 296 11.63 9.98 -4.16
CA ALA A 296 10.78 9.91 -2.97
C ALA A 296 11.40 9.03 -1.87
N PHE A 297 12.02 7.90 -2.23
CA PHE A 297 12.81 7.08 -1.29
C PHE A 297 14.00 7.88 -0.73
N LYS A 298 14.73 8.63 -1.56
CA LYS A 298 15.83 9.51 -1.11
C LYS A 298 15.37 10.55 -0.09
N VAL A 299 14.18 11.12 -0.27
CA VAL A 299 13.58 12.04 0.71
C VAL A 299 13.37 11.34 2.03
N LYS A 300 12.69 10.19 2.05
CA LYS A 300 12.46 9.39 3.26
C LYS A 300 13.77 9.03 3.97
N ASP A 301 14.73 8.49 3.23
CA ASP A 301 16.03 8.06 3.78
C ASP A 301 16.83 9.23 4.35
N SER A 302 16.73 10.43 3.75
CA SER A 302 17.41 11.63 4.23
C SER A 302 16.88 12.15 5.57
N ILE A 303 15.63 11.81 5.92
CA ILE A 303 15.02 12.11 7.23
C ILE A 303 15.41 11.02 8.22
N GLY A 304 15.36 9.77 7.76
CA GLY A 304 15.62 8.57 8.56
C GLY A 304 14.39 8.09 9.32
N VAL A 305 14.17 6.76 9.30
CA VAL A 305 12.98 6.11 9.90
C VAL A 305 12.84 6.45 11.38
N ALA A 306 13.92 6.47 12.15
CA ALA A 306 13.86 6.79 13.58
C ALA A 306 13.34 8.21 13.88
N ALA A 307 13.60 9.19 13.01
CA ALA A 307 13.05 10.54 13.16
C ALA A 307 11.57 10.59 12.78
N ILE A 308 11.19 9.85 11.73
CA ILE A 308 9.80 9.69 11.31
C ILE A 308 8.98 9.05 12.44
N GLU A 309 9.44 7.94 13.01
CA GLU A 309 8.76 7.21 14.09
C GLU A 309 8.56 8.05 15.35
N ARG A 310 9.58 8.82 15.75
CA ARG A 310 9.43 9.75 16.89
C ARG A 310 8.34 10.79 16.64
N GLN A 311 8.29 11.35 15.44
CA GLN A 311 7.26 12.34 15.09
C GLN A 311 5.87 11.71 15.04
N GLU A 312 5.76 10.52 14.48
CA GLU A 312 4.48 9.80 14.43
C GLU A 312 3.96 9.43 15.80
N GLU A 313 4.82 8.96 16.71
CA GLU A 313 4.43 8.64 18.08
C GLU A 313 3.90 9.89 18.81
N LEU A 314 4.60 11.02 18.68
CA LEU A 314 4.16 12.30 19.23
C LEU A 314 2.77 12.72 18.70
N LEU A 315 2.56 12.63 17.38
CA LEU A 315 1.28 12.98 16.75
C LEU A 315 0.16 12.02 17.19
N LYS A 316 0.46 10.73 17.28
CA LYS A 316 -0.48 9.70 17.69
C LYS A 316 -0.95 9.90 19.13
N GLU A 317 -0.03 10.04 20.08
CA GLU A 317 -0.34 10.27 21.49
C GLU A 317 -1.17 11.55 21.66
N TYR A 318 -0.77 12.62 20.99
CA TYR A 318 -1.49 13.89 21.06
C TYR A 318 -2.90 13.79 20.48
N PHE A 319 -3.07 13.07 19.38
CA PHE A 319 -4.40 12.84 18.78
C PHE A 319 -5.33 12.10 19.75
N PHE A 320 -4.86 11.03 20.40
CA PHE A 320 -5.66 10.30 21.40
C PHE A 320 -6.05 11.21 22.57
N LYS A 321 -5.13 12.02 23.08
CA LYS A 321 -5.42 13.03 24.12
C LYS A 321 -6.53 13.97 23.65
N LYS A 322 -6.44 14.51 22.44
CA LYS A 322 -7.46 15.42 21.88
C LYS A 322 -8.82 14.74 21.65
N VAL A 323 -8.84 13.46 21.29
CA VAL A 323 -10.09 12.68 21.21
C VAL A 323 -10.76 12.59 22.59
N ALA A 324 -9.99 12.28 23.65
CA ALA A 324 -10.53 12.20 25.00
C ALA A 324 -11.09 13.57 25.47
N GLU A 325 -10.34 14.66 25.28
CA GLU A 325 -10.78 16.02 25.60
C GLU A 325 -12.03 16.42 24.83
N PHE A 326 -12.09 16.09 23.53
CA PHE A 326 -13.25 16.38 22.69
C PHE A 326 -14.50 15.63 23.15
N ASN A 327 -14.36 14.37 23.49
CA ASN A 327 -15.47 13.52 23.96
C ASN A 327 -16.02 13.96 25.31
N VAL A 328 -15.18 14.40 26.24
CA VAL A 328 -15.64 15.00 27.51
C VAL A 328 -16.51 16.24 27.25
N ARG A 329 -16.12 17.09 26.31
CA ARG A 329 -16.85 18.34 25.96
C ARG A 329 -18.13 18.11 25.16
N ASN A 330 -18.24 16.99 24.43
CA ASN A 330 -19.31 16.73 23.47
C ASN A 330 -20.09 15.44 23.77
N SER A 331 -20.14 14.99 25.02
CA SER A 331 -20.93 13.82 25.46
C SER A 331 -20.62 12.55 24.64
N ASN A 332 -19.33 12.26 24.43
CA ASN A 332 -18.84 11.11 23.67
C ASN A 332 -19.34 11.06 22.20
N ALA A 333 -19.44 12.22 21.57
CA ALA A 333 -19.93 12.32 20.20
C ALA A 333 -19.00 11.69 19.14
N LEU A 334 -17.68 11.56 19.43
CA LEU A 334 -16.70 10.99 18.50
C LEU A 334 -16.47 9.51 18.83
N THR A 335 -16.82 8.64 17.88
CA THR A 335 -16.49 7.21 17.93
C THR A 335 -15.23 6.95 17.11
N LEU A 336 -14.09 6.72 17.77
CA LEU A 336 -12.83 6.32 17.13
C LEU A 336 -12.78 4.80 17.00
N TYR A 337 -12.60 4.30 15.77
CA TYR A 337 -12.54 2.85 15.51
C TYR A 337 -11.21 2.25 15.92
N ALA A 338 -11.27 1.04 16.52
CA ALA A 338 -10.15 0.30 17.07
C ALA A 338 -9.28 1.15 18.01
N ALA A 339 -9.91 1.96 18.87
CA ALA A 339 -9.24 2.88 19.80
C ALA A 339 -8.37 2.16 20.86
N ASN A 340 -8.69 0.90 21.14
CA ASN A 340 -7.95 0.04 22.08
C ASN A 340 -6.59 -0.43 21.53
N LEU A 341 -6.37 -0.38 20.19
CA LEU A 341 -5.14 -0.82 19.55
C LEU A 341 -4.21 0.37 19.30
N THR A 342 -3.16 0.46 20.10
CA THR A 342 -2.21 1.60 20.08
C THR A 342 -1.00 1.36 19.17
N ASN A 343 -0.70 0.10 18.81
CA ASN A 343 0.36 -0.23 17.85
C ASN A 343 -0.13 0.08 16.42
N ARG A 344 -0.06 1.37 16.05
CA ARG A 344 -0.57 1.88 14.78
C ARG A 344 0.22 3.08 14.27
N LEU A 345 0.10 3.33 12.99
CA LEU A 345 0.45 4.61 12.36
C LEU A 345 -0.59 5.68 12.75
N PRO A 346 -0.29 6.98 12.64
CA PRO A 346 -1.23 8.07 12.94
C PRO A 346 -2.33 8.21 11.86
N ILE A 347 -3.04 7.11 11.61
CA ILE A 347 -4.18 7.00 10.70
C ILE A 347 -5.41 6.70 11.54
N PHE A 348 -6.42 7.54 11.47
CA PHE A 348 -7.58 7.50 12.33
C PHE A 348 -8.87 7.53 11.53
N ALA A 349 -9.69 6.49 11.70
CA ALA A 349 -11.04 6.41 11.18
C ALA A 349 -12.04 6.61 12.33
N PHE A 350 -12.97 7.52 12.18
CA PHE A 350 -13.96 7.84 13.21
C PHE A 350 -15.25 8.38 12.62
N ASN A 351 -16.31 8.37 13.42
CA ASN A 351 -17.57 9.03 13.11
C ASN A 351 -17.96 10.01 14.23
N LEU A 352 -18.72 11.03 13.87
CA LEU A 352 -19.40 11.92 14.82
C LEU A 352 -20.89 11.59 14.88
N ALA A 353 -21.42 11.45 16.08
CA ALA A 353 -22.85 11.17 16.29
C ALA A 353 -23.73 12.21 15.60
N GLY A 354 -24.69 11.74 14.80
CA GLY A 354 -25.64 12.60 14.09
C GLY A 354 -25.11 13.31 12.85
N ILE A 355 -23.84 13.12 12.46
CA ILE A 355 -23.24 13.78 11.29
C ILE A 355 -22.73 12.73 10.32
N SER A 356 -23.18 12.80 9.06
CA SER A 356 -22.65 11.96 7.99
C SER A 356 -21.15 12.23 7.79
N PRO A 357 -20.28 11.18 7.66
CA PRO A 357 -18.88 11.40 7.38
C PRO A 357 -18.62 12.18 6.07
N PHE A 358 -19.52 12.08 5.10
CA PHE A 358 -19.43 12.82 3.84
C PHE A 358 -19.72 14.31 4.04
N ASP A 359 -20.77 14.64 4.82
CA ASP A 359 -21.10 16.03 5.16
C ASP A 359 -19.99 16.64 6.01
N LEU A 360 -19.46 15.88 6.97
CA LEU A 360 -18.35 16.33 7.79
C LEU A 360 -17.12 16.66 6.95
N ALA A 361 -16.71 15.75 6.03
CA ALA A 361 -15.57 15.99 5.13
C ALA A 361 -15.80 17.22 4.25
N TYR A 362 -17.00 17.37 3.69
CA TYR A 362 -17.35 18.53 2.87
C TYR A 362 -17.25 19.85 3.66
N HIS A 363 -17.79 19.88 4.88
CA HIS A 363 -17.74 21.07 5.72
C HIS A 363 -16.34 21.41 6.21
N LEU A 364 -15.52 20.41 6.53
CA LEU A 364 -14.08 20.59 6.87
C LEU A 364 -13.33 21.19 5.70
N SER A 365 -13.51 20.67 4.48
CA SER A 365 -12.84 21.18 3.29
C SER A 365 -13.30 22.60 2.95
N LYS A 366 -14.62 22.82 2.81
CA LYS A 366 -15.18 24.10 2.39
C LYS A 366 -14.99 25.22 3.42
N GLY A 367 -15.24 24.91 4.71
CA GLY A 367 -15.25 25.90 5.79
C GLY A 367 -13.87 26.15 6.39
N TYR A 368 -13.00 25.13 6.43
CA TYR A 368 -11.74 25.19 7.17
C TYR A 368 -10.52 24.80 6.33
N LYS A 369 -10.70 24.53 5.02
CA LYS A 369 -9.63 24.10 4.10
C LYS A 369 -8.86 22.86 4.62
N ILE A 370 -9.57 21.95 5.26
CA ILE A 370 -9.05 20.70 5.78
C ILE A 370 -9.46 19.57 4.82
N GLU A 371 -8.47 18.93 4.20
CA GLU A 371 -8.69 17.81 3.28
C GLU A 371 -8.57 16.49 4.04
N THR A 372 -9.64 15.70 4.01
CA THR A 372 -9.77 14.38 4.63
C THR A 372 -10.47 13.44 3.67
N ARG A 373 -10.65 12.17 4.03
CA ARG A 373 -11.38 11.20 3.23
C ARG A 373 -12.61 10.67 3.96
N ALA A 374 -13.76 10.70 3.28
CA ALA A 374 -14.98 10.04 3.73
C ALA A 374 -15.25 8.75 2.95
N GLY A 375 -15.92 7.78 3.58
CA GLY A 375 -16.33 6.51 3.00
C GLY A 375 -15.54 5.31 3.53
N CYS A 376 -15.63 4.16 2.85
CA CYS A 376 -15.00 2.90 3.29
C CYS A 376 -13.50 2.79 3.01
N ALA A 377 -12.89 3.77 2.37
CA ALA A 377 -11.46 3.81 2.04
C ALA A 377 -10.93 2.53 1.34
N CYS A 378 -11.75 1.90 0.49
CA CYS A 378 -11.45 0.64 -0.21
C CYS A 378 -11.11 -0.54 0.73
N ALA A 379 -11.78 -0.63 1.88
CA ALA A 379 -11.67 -1.71 2.86
C ALA A 379 -13.07 -2.11 3.36
N GLY A 380 -13.94 -2.49 2.42
CA GLY A 380 -15.34 -2.84 2.71
C GLY A 380 -15.51 -3.94 3.74
N PRO A 381 -14.89 -5.14 3.58
CA PRO A 381 -15.00 -6.22 4.55
C PRO A 381 -14.53 -5.82 5.96
N TYR A 382 -13.39 -5.15 6.07
CA TYR A 382 -12.93 -4.62 7.36
C TYR A 382 -13.91 -3.58 7.94
N GLY A 383 -14.55 -2.81 7.08
CA GLY A 383 -15.60 -1.88 7.49
C GLY A 383 -16.84 -2.59 8.05
N HIS A 384 -17.20 -3.77 7.52
CA HIS A 384 -18.28 -4.60 8.08
C HIS A 384 -17.90 -5.08 9.49
N ASP A 385 -16.65 -5.50 9.71
CA ASP A 385 -16.18 -5.90 11.05
C ASP A 385 -16.24 -4.70 12.03
N LEU A 386 -15.69 -3.54 11.64
CA LEU A 386 -15.63 -2.35 12.50
C LEU A 386 -17.01 -1.79 12.88
N LEU A 387 -18.01 -1.95 12.01
CA LEU A 387 -19.35 -1.43 12.20
C LEU A 387 -20.36 -2.50 12.62
N GLY A 388 -19.94 -3.77 12.78
CA GLY A 388 -20.82 -4.90 13.10
C GLY A 388 -21.92 -5.13 12.05
N LEU A 389 -21.60 -4.88 10.76
CA LEU A 389 -22.58 -5.03 9.68
C LEU A 389 -22.65 -6.49 9.20
N LYS A 390 -23.88 -6.94 8.90
CA LYS A 390 -24.05 -8.26 8.27
C LYS A 390 -23.69 -8.22 6.80
N ASP A 391 -23.17 -9.35 6.25
CA ASP A 391 -22.75 -9.43 4.85
C ASP A 391 -23.87 -9.20 3.83
N ASN A 392 -25.13 -9.49 4.21
CA ASN A 392 -26.31 -9.27 3.39
C ASN A 392 -26.97 -7.90 3.65
N ALA A 393 -26.30 -6.98 4.32
CA ALA A 393 -26.82 -5.64 4.56
C ALA A 393 -27.14 -4.92 3.23
N PRO A 394 -28.25 -4.16 3.16
CA PRO A 394 -28.58 -3.41 1.96
C PRO A 394 -27.46 -2.46 1.52
N LEU A 395 -27.27 -2.29 0.21
CA LEU A 395 -26.23 -1.39 -0.34
C LEU A 395 -26.32 0.05 0.20
N LYS A 396 -27.46 0.45 0.76
CA LYS A 396 -27.63 1.74 1.43
C LYS A 396 -26.90 1.84 2.78
N GLN A 397 -26.57 0.69 3.39
CA GLN A 397 -25.80 0.60 4.66
C GLN A 397 -24.32 0.35 4.41
N LYS A 398 -23.74 1.02 3.43
CA LYS A 398 -22.32 0.91 3.16
C LYS A 398 -21.49 1.38 4.36
N PRO A 399 -20.42 0.65 4.74
CA PRO A 399 -19.52 1.14 5.76
C PRO A 399 -18.92 2.49 5.35
N GLY A 400 -18.83 3.40 6.30
CA GLY A 400 -18.25 4.70 6.05
C GLY A 400 -17.85 5.41 7.33
N TRP A 401 -16.75 6.11 7.25
CA TRP A 401 -16.17 6.94 8.31
C TRP A 401 -15.48 8.14 7.69
N LEU A 402 -15.15 9.12 8.52
CA LEU A 402 -14.15 10.11 8.20
C LEU A 402 -12.78 9.52 8.57
N ARG A 403 -11.82 9.53 7.64
CA ARG A 403 -10.43 9.18 7.91
C ARG A 403 -9.56 10.43 7.85
N ALA A 404 -8.81 10.68 8.93
CA ALA A 404 -7.71 11.63 8.98
C ALA A 404 -6.40 10.86 9.13
N SER A 405 -5.43 11.12 8.26
CA SER A 405 -4.09 10.55 8.33
C SER A 405 -3.07 11.67 8.51
N PHE A 406 -2.43 11.65 9.66
CA PHE A 406 -1.35 12.59 9.98
C PHE A 406 -0.04 12.03 9.45
N HIS A 407 0.81 12.93 9.00
CA HIS A 407 2.09 12.62 8.39
C HIS A 407 3.19 13.25 9.23
N TYR A 408 4.39 12.72 9.21
CA TYR A 408 5.52 13.25 9.96
C TYR A 408 5.85 14.73 9.67
N THR A 409 5.32 15.31 8.59
CA THR A 409 5.43 16.74 8.30
C THR A 409 4.42 17.63 9.05
N HIS A 410 3.45 17.04 9.75
CA HIS A 410 2.54 17.78 10.62
C HIS A 410 3.18 18.06 11.98
N ASP A 411 2.61 19.03 12.70
CA ASP A 411 2.91 19.32 14.08
C ASP A 411 1.64 19.30 14.96
N LEU A 412 1.81 19.54 16.26
CA LEU A 412 0.69 19.49 17.21
C LEU A 412 -0.35 20.57 16.92
N SER A 413 0.06 21.72 16.36
CA SER A 413 -0.87 22.81 16.00
C SER A 413 -1.80 22.40 14.84
N ASP A 414 -1.39 21.49 13.97
CA ASP A 414 -2.26 20.94 12.92
C ASP A 414 -3.37 20.10 13.53
N ILE A 415 -3.07 19.33 14.59
CA ILE A 415 -4.06 18.56 15.34
C ILE A 415 -5.01 19.48 16.11
N ASP A 416 -4.50 20.51 16.76
CA ASP A 416 -5.33 21.52 17.45
C ASP A 416 -6.30 22.17 16.47
N TYR A 417 -5.82 22.63 15.32
CA TYR A 417 -6.66 23.23 14.30
C TYR A 417 -7.75 22.26 13.79
N PHE A 418 -7.39 20.98 13.65
CA PHE A 418 -8.32 19.94 13.24
C PHE A 418 -9.47 19.79 14.26
N PHE A 419 -9.16 19.66 15.55
CA PHE A 419 -10.16 19.53 16.60
C PHE A 419 -10.99 20.80 16.82
N ASP A 420 -10.42 21.98 16.64
CA ASP A 420 -11.15 23.25 16.66
C ASP A 420 -12.18 23.31 15.53
N ALA A 421 -11.81 22.85 14.33
CA ALA A 421 -12.73 22.75 13.20
C ALA A 421 -13.85 21.71 13.46
N LEU A 422 -13.53 20.54 14.02
CA LEU A 422 -14.51 19.54 14.43
C LEU A 422 -15.51 20.12 15.45
N GLN A 423 -15.02 20.86 16.46
CA GLN A 423 -15.87 21.49 17.47
C GLN A 423 -16.86 22.50 16.86
N LYS A 424 -16.42 23.26 15.87
CA LYS A 424 -17.28 24.22 15.15
C LYS A 424 -18.30 23.48 14.26
N CYS A 425 -17.91 22.35 13.63
CA CYS A 425 -18.84 21.51 12.88
C CYS A 425 -19.94 20.95 13.81
N VAL A 426 -19.60 20.39 14.98
CA VAL A 426 -20.58 19.87 15.94
C VAL A 426 -21.59 20.93 16.36
N LYS A 427 -21.15 22.16 16.64
CA LYS A 427 -22.06 23.27 16.97
C LYS A 427 -23.01 23.55 15.81
N LYS A 428 -22.50 23.70 14.60
CA LYS A 428 -23.28 24.03 13.41
C LYS A 428 -24.35 22.99 13.05
N PHE A 429 -24.11 21.71 13.33
CA PHE A 429 -25.06 20.63 13.04
C PHE A 429 -26.07 20.39 14.19
N LYS A 430 -25.88 21.02 15.36
CA LYS A 430 -26.84 21.00 16.47
C LYS A 430 -27.88 22.14 16.38
N ASP A 431 -27.46 23.24 15.75
CA ASP A 431 -28.33 24.40 15.43
C ASP A 431 -29.10 24.14 14.10
#